data_3255fc0faca99d73161cb2ab9575d01e
#
_entry.id   3255fc0faca99d73161cb2ab9575d01e
#
_cell.length_a   1.000
_cell.length_b   1.000
_cell.length_c   1.000
_cell.angle_alpha   90.00
_cell.angle_beta   90.00
_cell.angle_gamma   90.00
#
_symmetry.space_group_name_H-M   'P 1'
#
loop_
_entity.id
_entity.type
_entity.pdbx_description
1 polymer ?
#
loop_
_entity_poly.entity_id
_entity_poly.type
_entity_poly.pdbx_seq_one_letter_code
_entity_poly.pdbx_strand_id
1 'polypeptide(L)'
;MTSLLCTEPRTILILGTGYLGRALAERLREAGHIPLTADIDPQQAIYEADMTDSASMHRLAARIPEPCLIVMCASTRGGGTEAYRNLYTRGAENTLEAFPGKPVIFCSSTSVYGITDGRWVTEEHNVYPTTEKRRLLLQAEQAVLAAKGTVVRLAALYGPGRCILVSDYCAKGAALPGNMDRWMNYIHRDDAVSALFLLCTLRHPPRGIYNAADRTPMQLSEIYAYLSGLLGIPAPPPSPPRSGGRRGDT
;
A
#
# COMPACT_ATOMS: atom_id res chain seq x y z
N MET A 1 -18.95 -4.98 -28.54
CA MET A 1 -18.02 -4.31 -27.59
C MET A 1 -17.46 -5.39 -26.68
N THR A 2 -16.18 -5.72 -26.82
CA THR A 2 -15.52 -6.72 -25.96
C THR A 2 -15.43 -6.14 -24.55
N SER A 3 -15.95 -6.87 -23.55
CA SER A 3 -15.87 -6.44 -22.14
C SER A 3 -14.40 -6.18 -21.76
N LEU A 4 -14.14 -5.03 -21.14
CA LEU A 4 -12.81 -4.70 -20.59
C LEU A 4 -12.43 -5.62 -19.43
N LEU A 5 -13.43 -6.17 -18.74
CA LEU A 5 -13.23 -7.08 -17.62
C LEU A 5 -13.16 -8.52 -18.10
N CYS A 6 -12.34 -9.31 -17.41
CA CYS A 6 -12.30 -10.74 -17.55
C CYS A 6 -13.52 -11.36 -16.86
N THR A 7 -14.32 -12.11 -17.59
CA THR A 7 -15.45 -12.86 -17.04
C THR A 7 -15.07 -14.26 -16.56
N GLU A 8 -13.94 -14.77 -17.06
CA GLU A 8 -13.41 -16.08 -16.67
C GLU A 8 -12.66 -16.00 -15.33
N PRO A 9 -12.72 -17.07 -14.52
CA PRO A 9 -11.93 -17.17 -13.30
C PRO A 9 -10.45 -16.94 -13.55
N ARG A 10 -9.83 -16.08 -12.75
CA ARG A 10 -8.38 -15.78 -12.83
C ARG A 10 -7.67 -16.29 -11.59
N THR A 11 -6.53 -16.95 -11.79
CA THR A 11 -5.63 -17.31 -10.70
C THR A 11 -4.69 -16.15 -10.42
N ILE A 12 -4.79 -15.55 -9.22
CA ILE A 12 -4.07 -14.34 -8.84
C ILE A 12 -3.27 -14.61 -7.58
N LEU A 13 -1.96 -14.43 -7.62
CA LEU A 13 -1.10 -14.55 -6.45
C LEU A 13 -1.09 -13.24 -5.68
N ILE A 14 -1.36 -13.29 -4.37
CA ILE A 14 -1.31 -12.15 -3.46
C ILE A 14 -0.19 -12.42 -2.45
N LEU A 15 0.87 -11.60 -2.53
CA LEU A 15 2.01 -11.63 -1.62
C LEU A 15 1.79 -10.62 -0.50
N GLY A 16 1.65 -11.12 0.72
CA GLY A 16 1.27 -10.35 1.90
C GLY A 16 -0.24 -10.34 2.15
N THR A 17 -0.69 -11.11 3.13
CA THR A 17 -2.10 -11.27 3.54
C THR A 17 -2.46 -10.47 4.78
N GLY A 18 -1.82 -9.31 4.91
CA GLY A 18 -2.15 -8.35 5.94
C GLY A 18 -3.47 -7.61 5.68
N TYR A 19 -3.54 -6.36 6.14
CA TYR A 19 -4.77 -5.55 6.14
C TYR A 19 -5.43 -5.37 4.76
N LEU A 20 -4.63 -5.18 3.71
CA LEU A 20 -5.12 -4.97 2.34
C LEU A 20 -5.26 -6.29 1.58
N GLY A 21 -4.23 -7.14 1.63
CA GLY A 21 -4.19 -8.37 0.82
C GLY A 21 -5.27 -9.38 1.20
N ARG A 22 -5.63 -9.48 2.48
CA ARG A 22 -6.74 -10.34 2.93
C ARG A 22 -8.07 -9.88 2.36
N ALA A 23 -8.38 -8.58 2.48
CA ALA A 23 -9.63 -8.03 1.96
C ALA A 23 -9.72 -8.14 0.42
N LEU A 24 -8.60 -7.99 -0.29
CA LEU A 24 -8.54 -8.23 -1.73
C LEU A 24 -8.80 -9.70 -2.07
N ALA A 25 -8.20 -10.64 -1.33
CA ALA A 25 -8.42 -12.06 -1.54
C ALA A 25 -9.88 -12.47 -1.32
N GLU A 26 -10.52 -11.95 -0.28
CA GLU A 26 -11.94 -12.17 -0.01
C GLU A 26 -12.81 -11.68 -1.17
N ARG A 27 -12.60 -10.43 -1.61
CA ARG A 27 -13.36 -9.84 -2.71
C ARG A 27 -13.16 -10.57 -4.05
N LEU A 28 -11.94 -11.02 -4.34
CA LEU A 28 -11.66 -11.82 -5.54
C LEU A 28 -12.38 -13.16 -5.51
N ARG A 29 -12.40 -13.82 -4.36
CA ARG A 29 -13.09 -15.11 -4.17
C ARG A 29 -14.60 -14.96 -4.32
N GLU A 30 -15.19 -13.92 -3.75
CA GLU A 30 -16.62 -13.60 -3.89
C GLU A 30 -17.02 -13.35 -5.35
N ALA A 31 -16.11 -12.81 -6.15
CA ALA A 31 -16.31 -12.58 -7.58
C ALA A 31 -15.97 -13.81 -8.45
N GLY A 32 -15.69 -14.98 -7.86
CA GLY A 32 -15.42 -16.22 -8.58
C GLY A 32 -13.98 -16.38 -9.11
N HIS A 33 -13.06 -15.52 -8.70
CA HIS A 33 -11.63 -15.69 -9.01
C HIS A 33 -10.92 -16.58 -7.98
N ILE A 34 -9.71 -17.02 -8.30
CA ILE A 34 -8.90 -17.93 -7.50
C ILE A 34 -7.70 -17.16 -6.90
N PRO A 35 -7.86 -16.54 -5.72
CA PRO A 35 -6.74 -15.91 -5.04
C PRO A 35 -5.85 -16.96 -4.37
N LEU A 36 -4.59 -17.02 -4.76
CA LEU A 36 -3.53 -17.74 -4.08
C LEU A 36 -2.86 -16.77 -3.13
N THR A 37 -2.95 -17.01 -1.83
CA THR A 37 -2.38 -16.12 -0.81
C THR A 37 -1.08 -16.69 -0.28
N ALA A 38 -0.05 -15.85 -0.17
CA ALA A 38 1.24 -16.19 0.41
C ALA A 38 1.71 -15.12 1.41
N ASP A 39 2.18 -15.54 2.57
CA ASP A 39 2.67 -14.69 3.65
C ASP A 39 3.78 -15.42 4.42
N ILE A 40 4.60 -14.67 5.15
CA ILE A 40 5.57 -15.24 6.08
C ILE A 40 4.89 -15.92 7.28
N ASP A 41 3.68 -15.50 7.61
CA ASP A 41 2.85 -16.10 8.65
C ASP A 41 1.92 -17.15 8.03
N PRO A 42 2.17 -18.45 8.24
CA PRO A 42 1.36 -19.53 7.66
C PRO A 42 -0.09 -19.56 8.17
N GLN A 43 -0.40 -18.87 9.29
CA GLN A 43 -1.77 -18.78 9.78
C GLN A 43 -2.61 -17.76 8.98
N GLN A 44 -1.98 -16.91 8.22
CA GLN A 44 -2.65 -15.85 7.46
C GLN A 44 -2.81 -16.15 5.98
N ALA A 45 -2.14 -17.18 5.45
CA ALA A 45 -2.10 -17.48 4.02
C ALA A 45 -2.23 -18.97 3.73
N ILE A 46 -2.57 -19.30 2.47
CA ILE A 46 -2.61 -20.69 1.99
C ILE A 46 -1.18 -21.25 1.86
N TYR A 47 -0.23 -20.39 1.49
CA TYR A 47 1.17 -20.74 1.30
C TYR A 47 2.05 -19.92 2.22
N GLU A 48 2.98 -20.57 2.90
CA GLU A 48 4.08 -19.89 3.58
C GLU A 48 5.15 -19.49 2.58
N ALA A 49 5.49 -18.19 2.55
CA ALA A 49 6.57 -17.67 1.72
C ALA A 49 7.12 -16.36 2.27
N ASP A 50 8.45 -16.25 2.23
CA ASP A 50 9.17 -15.03 2.56
C ASP A 50 9.67 -14.36 1.27
N MET A 51 9.12 -13.19 0.94
CA MET A 51 9.54 -12.42 -0.23
C MET A 51 11.00 -11.97 -0.15
N THR A 52 11.57 -11.87 1.05
CA THR A 52 12.96 -11.44 1.24
C THR A 52 13.98 -12.55 0.97
N ASP A 53 13.52 -13.80 0.87
CA ASP A 53 14.32 -15.00 0.55
C ASP A 53 14.01 -15.49 -0.86
N SER A 54 15.00 -15.38 -1.77
CA SER A 54 14.90 -15.85 -3.16
C SER A 54 14.55 -17.34 -3.24
N ALA A 55 15.17 -18.18 -2.40
CA ALA A 55 14.89 -19.61 -2.39
C ALA A 55 13.46 -19.92 -1.96
N SER A 56 12.90 -19.16 -1.00
CA SER A 56 11.50 -19.26 -0.60
C SER A 56 10.55 -18.94 -1.76
N MET A 57 10.85 -17.87 -2.51
CA MET A 57 10.03 -17.46 -3.65
C MET A 57 10.07 -18.49 -4.79
N HIS A 58 11.22 -19.08 -5.08
CA HIS A 58 11.33 -20.17 -6.07
C HIS A 58 10.59 -21.44 -5.62
N ARG A 59 10.66 -21.79 -4.33
CA ARG A 59 9.85 -22.89 -3.78
C ARG A 59 8.35 -22.63 -3.90
N LEU A 60 7.91 -21.40 -3.66
CA LEU A 60 6.53 -20.99 -3.86
C LEU A 60 6.12 -21.18 -5.32
N ALA A 61 6.91 -20.64 -6.26
CA ALA A 61 6.63 -20.73 -7.69
C ALA A 61 6.50 -22.18 -8.19
N ALA A 62 7.30 -23.11 -7.65
CA ALA A 62 7.25 -24.53 -7.99
C ALA A 62 6.03 -25.27 -7.39
N ARG A 63 5.37 -24.71 -6.37
CA ARG A 63 4.28 -25.37 -5.62
C ARG A 63 2.88 -24.92 -6.00
N ILE A 64 2.75 -23.71 -6.54
CA ILE A 64 1.43 -23.14 -6.82
C ILE A 64 1.05 -23.33 -8.29
N PRO A 65 -0.26 -23.35 -8.61
CA PRO A 65 -0.72 -23.18 -9.97
C PRO A 65 -0.18 -21.89 -10.56
N GLU A 66 0.15 -21.88 -11.83
CA GLU A 66 0.71 -20.70 -12.50
C GLU A 66 -0.23 -19.50 -12.42
N PRO A 67 0.14 -18.41 -11.74
CA PRO A 67 -0.72 -17.24 -11.63
C PRO A 67 -0.72 -16.44 -12.95
N CYS A 68 -1.85 -15.84 -13.29
CA CYS A 68 -1.94 -14.92 -14.42
C CYS A 68 -1.51 -13.49 -14.04
N LEU A 69 -1.47 -13.19 -12.74
CA LEU A 69 -1.14 -11.88 -12.18
C LEU A 69 -0.65 -12.03 -10.73
N ILE A 70 0.25 -11.16 -10.32
CA ILE A 70 0.77 -11.10 -8.96
C ILE A 70 0.48 -9.73 -8.35
N VAL A 71 0.00 -9.70 -7.10
CA VAL A 71 -0.21 -8.47 -6.34
C VAL A 71 0.69 -8.48 -5.11
N MET A 72 1.61 -7.52 -5.03
CA MET A 72 2.51 -7.34 -3.90
C MET A 72 1.87 -6.38 -2.89
N CYS A 73 1.29 -6.90 -1.82
CA CYS A 73 0.61 -6.15 -0.74
C CYS A 73 1.36 -6.16 0.60
N ALA A 74 2.49 -6.86 0.70
CA ALA A 74 3.27 -6.94 1.93
C ALA A 74 3.79 -5.56 2.35
N SER A 75 3.86 -5.32 3.67
CA SER A 75 4.36 -4.06 4.22
C SER A 75 5.23 -4.29 5.44
N THR A 76 6.19 -3.40 5.68
CA THR A 76 7.12 -3.46 6.83
C THR A 76 6.47 -3.14 8.17
N ARG A 77 5.20 -2.69 8.18
CA ARG A 77 4.49 -2.25 9.40
C ARG A 77 5.27 -1.19 10.19
N GLY A 78 5.95 -0.27 9.51
CA GLY A 78 6.76 0.78 10.16
C GLY A 78 8.21 0.40 10.44
N GLY A 79 8.71 -0.69 9.86
CA GLY A 79 10.09 -1.16 10.02
C GLY A 79 11.15 -0.13 9.59
N GLY A 80 12.39 -0.33 10.05
CA GLY A 80 13.55 0.51 9.73
C GLY A 80 13.99 0.41 8.26
N THR A 81 15.07 1.11 7.92
CA THR A 81 15.61 1.16 6.55
C THR A 81 15.96 -0.22 5.99
N GLU A 82 16.50 -1.11 6.83
CA GLU A 82 16.84 -2.46 6.40
C GLU A 82 15.60 -3.29 6.08
N ALA A 83 14.52 -3.15 6.85
CA ALA A 83 13.25 -3.79 6.55
C ALA A 83 12.66 -3.31 5.20
N TYR A 84 12.82 -2.01 4.88
CA TYR A 84 12.45 -1.46 3.57
C TYR A 84 13.27 -2.06 2.45
N ARG A 85 14.60 -2.16 2.62
CA ARG A 85 15.50 -2.77 1.64
C ARG A 85 15.12 -4.21 1.36
N ASN A 86 14.95 -4.99 2.41
CA ASN A 86 14.65 -6.42 2.28
C ASN A 86 13.27 -6.65 1.66
N LEU A 87 12.22 -6.02 2.21
CA LEU A 87 10.87 -6.30 1.76
C LEU A 87 10.55 -5.69 0.40
N TYR A 88 10.88 -4.41 0.19
CA TYR A 88 10.47 -3.74 -1.05
C TYR A 88 11.47 -3.96 -2.18
N THR A 89 12.75 -3.65 -1.98
CA THR A 89 13.73 -3.78 -3.07
C THR A 89 14.01 -5.25 -3.38
N ARG A 90 14.53 -6.02 -2.42
CA ARG A 90 14.82 -7.44 -2.64
C ARG A 90 13.57 -8.27 -2.89
N GLY A 91 12.48 -7.98 -2.16
CA GLY A 91 11.21 -8.68 -2.36
C GLY A 91 10.63 -8.48 -3.76
N ALA A 92 10.77 -7.30 -4.36
CA ALA A 92 10.39 -7.07 -5.75
C ALA A 92 11.30 -7.85 -6.72
N GLU A 93 12.61 -7.79 -6.54
CA GLU A 93 13.58 -8.52 -7.34
C GLU A 93 13.32 -10.03 -7.29
N ASN A 94 13.19 -10.61 -6.09
CA ASN A 94 12.91 -12.03 -5.90
C ASN A 94 11.57 -12.46 -6.53
N THR A 95 10.55 -11.60 -6.45
CA THR A 95 9.24 -11.87 -7.06
C THR A 95 9.35 -11.91 -8.59
N LEU A 96 10.03 -10.93 -9.18
CA LEU A 96 10.22 -10.86 -10.64
C LEU A 96 11.07 -12.02 -11.17
N GLU A 97 12.07 -12.45 -10.40
CA GLU A 97 12.93 -13.58 -10.73
C GLU A 97 12.17 -14.92 -10.65
N ALA A 98 11.40 -15.14 -9.58
CA ALA A 98 10.66 -16.39 -9.38
C ALA A 98 9.47 -16.55 -10.34
N PHE A 99 8.91 -15.43 -10.85
CA PHE A 99 7.75 -15.43 -11.73
C PHE A 99 8.01 -14.63 -13.03
N PRO A 100 8.94 -15.08 -13.87
CA PRO A 100 9.35 -14.33 -15.05
C PRO A 100 8.20 -14.10 -16.01
N GLY A 101 8.08 -12.85 -16.51
CA GLY A 101 7.06 -12.46 -17.49
C GLY A 101 5.64 -12.32 -16.96
N LYS A 102 5.39 -12.56 -15.66
CA LYS A 102 4.06 -12.36 -15.08
C LYS A 102 3.82 -10.88 -14.81
N PRO A 103 2.61 -10.37 -15.11
CA PRO A 103 2.23 -9.03 -14.70
C PRO A 103 2.26 -8.89 -13.18
N VAL A 104 2.86 -7.80 -12.69
CA VAL A 104 2.95 -7.50 -11.25
C VAL A 104 2.26 -6.18 -10.97
N ILE A 105 1.41 -6.16 -9.95
CA ILE A 105 0.86 -4.95 -9.33
C ILE A 105 1.57 -4.76 -7.99
N PHE A 106 2.27 -3.65 -7.84
CA PHE A 106 2.98 -3.32 -6.62
C PHE A 106 2.25 -2.23 -5.83
N CYS A 107 1.83 -2.55 -4.61
CA CYS A 107 1.26 -1.60 -3.66
C CYS A 107 2.38 -0.76 -3.04
N SER A 108 2.62 0.40 -3.61
CA SER A 108 3.55 1.42 -3.13
C SER A 108 2.83 2.45 -2.23
N SER A 109 3.42 3.59 -1.99
CA SER A 109 2.89 4.65 -1.13
C SER A 109 3.09 6.03 -1.73
N THR A 110 2.14 6.94 -1.57
CA THR A 110 2.28 8.36 -1.91
C THR A 110 3.39 9.05 -1.10
N SER A 111 3.91 8.42 -0.04
CA SER A 111 5.05 8.95 0.73
C SER A 111 6.31 9.14 -0.10
N VAL A 112 6.44 8.48 -1.26
CA VAL A 112 7.57 8.63 -2.18
C VAL A 112 7.73 10.08 -2.67
N TYR A 113 6.65 10.83 -2.82
CA TYR A 113 6.69 12.19 -3.34
C TYR A 113 7.46 13.15 -2.43
N GLY A 114 7.31 13.03 -1.11
CA GLY A 114 7.99 13.88 -0.15
C GLY A 114 7.60 15.37 -0.20
N ILE A 115 6.57 15.72 -0.94
CA ILE A 115 6.03 17.07 -1.07
C ILE A 115 5.11 17.34 0.13
N THR A 116 5.31 18.46 0.82
CA THR A 116 4.58 18.79 2.06
C THR A 116 4.04 20.23 2.10
N ASP A 117 4.11 20.94 0.97
CA ASP A 117 3.70 22.35 0.86
C ASP A 117 2.24 22.54 0.43
N GLY A 118 1.47 21.45 0.33
CA GLY A 118 0.04 21.48 0.01
C GLY A 118 -0.29 21.58 -1.48
N ARG A 119 0.71 21.56 -2.36
CA ARG A 119 0.43 21.53 -3.80
C ARG A 119 -0.18 20.20 -4.25
N TRP A 120 -0.95 20.25 -5.32
CA TRP A 120 -1.42 19.03 -6.00
C TRP A 120 -0.26 18.27 -6.61
N VAL A 121 -0.31 16.94 -6.48
CA VAL A 121 0.71 16.03 -6.98
C VAL A 121 0.05 14.95 -7.83
N THR A 122 0.55 14.78 -9.05
CA THR A 122 0.13 13.73 -9.99
C THR A 122 1.23 12.70 -10.19
N GLU A 123 0.94 11.63 -10.88
CA GLU A 123 1.89 10.57 -11.21
C GLU A 123 3.06 11.06 -12.08
N GLU A 124 2.86 12.15 -12.82
CA GLU A 124 3.87 12.76 -13.70
C GLU A 124 4.91 13.60 -12.94
N HIS A 125 4.65 13.90 -11.66
CA HIS A 125 5.61 14.67 -10.86
C HIS A 125 6.91 13.88 -10.67
N ASN A 126 8.02 14.55 -10.96
CA ASN A 126 9.33 14.01 -10.66
C ASN A 126 9.48 13.77 -9.15
N VAL A 127 9.93 12.59 -8.79
CA VAL A 127 10.15 12.20 -7.40
C VAL A 127 11.63 12.25 -7.08
N TYR A 128 11.99 13.12 -6.12
CA TYR A 128 13.36 13.24 -5.62
C TYR A 128 13.41 12.68 -4.19
N PRO A 129 13.93 11.47 -3.99
CA PRO A 129 13.91 10.84 -2.66
C PRO A 129 14.85 11.59 -1.71
N THR A 130 14.29 12.12 -0.63
CA THR A 130 15.03 12.85 0.42
C THR A 130 15.42 11.97 1.58
N THR A 131 14.94 10.73 1.64
CA THR A 131 15.30 9.74 2.66
C THR A 131 15.62 8.40 2.02
N GLU A 132 16.41 7.59 2.71
CA GLU A 132 16.79 6.26 2.25
C GLU A 132 15.56 5.35 2.04
N LYS A 133 14.56 5.40 2.94
CA LYS A 133 13.32 4.62 2.79
C LYS A 133 12.58 4.96 1.49
N ARG A 134 12.49 6.25 1.13
CA ARG A 134 11.88 6.67 -0.14
C ARG A 134 12.67 6.16 -1.34
N ARG A 135 14.00 6.23 -1.27
CA ARG A 135 14.87 5.72 -2.33
C ARG A 135 14.68 4.24 -2.57
N LEU A 136 14.62 3.44 -1.50
CA LEU A 136 14.40 2.00 -1.57
C LEU A 136 13.01 1.65 -2.15
N LEU A 137 11.99 2.39 -1.76
CA LEU A 137 10.64 2.18 -2.30
C LEU A 137 10.59 2.52 -3.80
N LEU A 138 11.24 3.61 -4.22
CA LEU A 138 11.35 3.97 -5.64
C LEU A 138 12.16 2.96 -6.45
N GLN A 139 13.19 2.36 -5.88
CA GLN A 139 13.92 1.27 -6.55
C GLN A 139 13.02 0.07 -6.84
N ALA A 140 12.17 -0.31 -5.88
CA ALA A 140 11.18 -1.37 -6.08
C ALA A 140 10.16 -0.98 -7.18
N GLU A 141 9.66 0.26 -7.18
CA GLU A 141 8.79 0.76 -8.25
C GLU A 141 9.47 0.65 -9.63
N GLN A 142 10.72 1.08 -9.73
CA GLN A 142 11.49 1.04 -10.98
C GLN A 142 11.69 -0.39 -11.48
N ALA A 143 11.99 -1.35 -10.61
CA ALA A 143 12.11 -2.75 -10.98
C ALA A 143 10.80 -3.30 -11.55
N VAL A 144 9.67 -3.03 -10.90
CA VAL A 144 8.34 -3.46 -11.36
C VAL A 144 7.96 -2.79 -12.69
N LEU A 145 8.23 -1.50 -12.85
CA LEU A 145 7.96 -0.77 -14.10
C LEU A 145 8.84 -1.27 -15.27
N ALA A 146 10.12 -1.57 -15.02
CA ALA A 146 11.02 -2.16 -16.02
C ALA A 146 10.51 -3.53 -16.49
N ALA A 147 9.89 -4.30 -15.60
CA ALA A 147 9.19 -5.54 -15.92
C ALA A 147 7.79 -5.34 -16.52
N LYS A 148 7.44 -4.10 -16.91
CA LYS A 148 6.14 -3.72 -17.49
C LYS A 148 4.95 -3.95 -16.54
N GLY A 149 5.18 -3.88 -15.24
CA GLY A 149 4.16 -3.98 -14.19
C GLY A 149 3.42 -2.66 -13.93
N THR A 150 2.59 -2.69 -12.90
CA THR A 150 1.77 -1.58 -12.43
C THR A 150 2.17 -1.19 -11.01
N VAL A 151 2.32 0.07 -10.74
CA VAL A 151 2.58 0.61 -9.41
C VAL A 151 1.35 1.37 -8.93
N VAL A 152 0.84 1.02 -7.75
CA VAL A 152 -0.25 1.74 -7.11
C VAL A 152 0.28 2.43 -5.86
N ARG A 153 0.44 3.76 -5.92
CA ARG A 153 0.84 4.59 -4.80
C ARG A 153 -0.37 4.89 -3.93
N LEU A 154 -0.51 4.13 -2.87
CA LEU A 154 -1.62 4.27 -1.91
C LEU A 154 -1.40 5.47 -0.99
N ALA A 155 -2.43 6.27 -0.78
CA ALA A 155 -2.50 7.24 0.31
C ALA A 155 -2.58 6.53 1.67
N ALA A 156 -2.64 7.29 2.77
CA ALA A 156 -2.72 6.71 4.10
C ALA A 156 -4.00 5.86 4.24
N LEU A 157 -3.82 4.55 4.46
CA LEU A 157 -4.92 3.61 4.59
C LEU A 157 -5.62 3.74 5.93
N TYR A 158 -6.94 3.85 5.90
CA TYR A 158 -7.82 3.75 7.06
C TYR A 158 -9.00 2.82 6.81
N GLY A 159 -9.77 2.51 7.84
CA GLY A 159 -10.98 1.70 7.73
C GLY A 159 -11.15 0.77 8.95
N PRO A 160 -11.94 -0.32 8.83
CA PRO A 160 -12.26 -1.22 9.94
C PRO A 160 -11.01 -1.71 10.68
N GLY A 161 -10.96 -1.48 12.00
CA GLY A 161 -9.84 -1.87 12.85
C GLY A 161 -8.54 -1.07 12.67
N ARG A 162 -8.53 -0.04 11.81
CA ARG A 162 -7.34 0.77 11.55
C ARG A 162 -7.70 2.23 11.27
N CYS A 163 -7.65 3.03 12.30
CA CYS A 163 -7.70 4.48 12.17
C CYS A 163 -6.79 5.13 13.23
N ILE A 164 -5.51 5.30 12.88
CA ILE A 164 -4.49 5.80 13.81
C ILE A 164 -4.86 7.16 14.38
N LEU A 165 -5.43 8.07 13.56
CA LEU A 165 -5.85 9.37 14.06
C LEU A 165 -6.96 9.26 15.11
N VAL A 166 -7.94 8.40 14.91
CA VAL A 166 -9.01 8.18 15.88
C VAL A 166 -8.46 7.53 17.15
N SER A 167 -7.63 6.51 17.03
CA SER A 167 -7.04 5.85 18.19
C SER A 167 -6.12 6.79 18.98
N ASP A 168 -5.31 7.60 18.32
CA ASP A 168 -4.46 8.60 18.98
C ASP A 168 -5.32 9.68 19.66
N TYR A 169 -6.42 10.11 19.02
CA TYR A 169 -7.35 11.09 19.57
C TYR A 169 -8.10 10.55 20.80
N CYS A 170 -8.64 9.33 20.70
CA CYS A 170 -9.42 8.73 21.79
C CYS A 170 -8.55 8.24 22.96
N ALA A 171 -7.34 7.80 22.68
CA ALA A 171 -6.58 7.06 23.68
C ALA A 171 -5.98 7.95 24.79
N LYS A 172 -5.71 9.24 24.59
CA LYS A 172 -4.89 9.97 25.58
C LYS A 172 -4.93 11.49 25.49
N GLY A 173 -5.78 12.10 24.70
CA GLY A 173 -5.60 13.53 24.43
C GLY A 173 -4.18 13.81 23.94
N ALA A 174 -3.70 12.98 23.00
CA ALA A 174 -2.38 13.13 22.43
C ALA A 174 -2.25 14.56 21.89
N ALA A 175 -1.15 15.22 22.20
CA ALA A 175 -0.87 16.55 21.72
C ALA A 175 -0.98 16.60 20.20
N LEU A 176 -1.71 17.57 19.67
CA LEU A 176 -1.85 17.77 18.24
C LEU A 176 -0.47 18.04 17.62
N PRO A 177 -0.18 17.51 16.44
CA PRO A 177 1.06 17.85 15.73
C PRO A 177 1.11 19.36 15.43
N GLY A 178 2.29 19.94 15.50
CA GLY A 178 2.48 21.40 15.40
C GLY A 178 2.05 22.06 14.08
N ASN A 179 1.90 21.31 12.99
CA ASN A 179 1.40 21.82 11.71
C ASN A 179 -0.02 21.33 11.48
N MET A 180 -0.99 22.10 11.94
CA MET A 180 -2.41 21.82 11.79
C MET A 180 -2.94 22.09 10.38
N ASP A 181 -2.27 22.93 9.61
CA ASP A 181 -2.63 23.27 8.23
C ASP A 181 -2.10 22.24 7.22
N ARG A 182 -1.45 21.20 7.72
CA ARG A 182 -0.92 20.12 6.86
C ARG A 182 -2.06 19.39 6.18
N TRP A 183 -1.99 19.30 4.85
CA TRP A 183 -2.88 18.48 4.04
C TRP A 183 -2.63 17.00 4.26
N MET A 184 -3.72 16.28 4.43
CA MET A 184 -3.74 14.84 4.62
C MET A 184 -4.49 14.19 3.47
N ASN A 185 -3.88 13.15 2.89
CA ASN A 185 -4.53 12.31 1.90
C ASN A 185 -4.74 10.92 2.49
N TYR A 186 -5.95 10.43 2.38
CA TYR A 186 -6.34 9.11 2.87
C TYR A 186 -6.96 8.31 1.74
N ILE A 187 -7.09 7.01 1.97
CA ILE A 187 -7.93 6.11 1.20
C ILE A 187 -8.55 5.08 2.13
N HIS A 188 -9.85 4.87 2.04
CA HIS A 188 -10.48 3.80 2.77
C HIS A 188 -9.99 2.44 2.23
N ARG A 189 -9.82 1.44 3.14
CA ARG A 189 -9.36 0.11 2.75
C ARG A 189 -10.18 -0.49 1.61
N ASP A 190 -11.49 -0.36 1.68
CA ASP A 190 -12.38 -0.99 0.70
C ASP A 190 -12.34 -0.29 -0.67
N ASP A 191 -12.02 1.00 -0.70
CA ASP A 191 -11.77 1.74 -1.96
C ASP A 191 -10.43 1.33 -2.57
N ALA A 192 -9.39 1.18 -1.75
CA ALA A 192 -8.10 0.64 -2.20
C ALA A 192 -8.25 -0.80 -2.74
N VAL A 193 -9.03 -1.64 -2.05
CA VAL A 193 -9.38 -2.99 -2.50
C VAL A 193 -10.16 -2.94 -3.82
N SER A 194 -11.09 -2.00 -3.98
CA SER A 194 -11.87 -1.85 -5.21
C SER A 194 -11.00 -1.45 -6.40
N ALA A 195 -10.03 -0.55 -6.19
CA ALA A 195 -9.06 -0.18 -7.21
C ALA A 195 -8.16 -1.37 -7.61
N LEU A 196 -7.63 -2.11 -6.63
CA LEU A 196 -6.82 -3.30 -6.89
C LEU A 196 -7.63 -4.41 -7.55
N PHE A 197 -8.86 -4.63 -7.11
CA PHE A 197 -9.78 -5.60 -7.72
C PHE A 197 -10.02 -5.27 -9.20
N LEU A 198 -10.30 -4.01 -9.52
CA LEU A 198 -10.43 -3.58 -10.91
C LEU A 198 -9.19 -3.91 -11.73
N LEU A 199 -8.00 -3.55 -11.25
CA LEU A 199 -6.73 -3.87 -11.92
C LEU A 199 -6.53 -5.38 -12.09
N CYS A 200 -6.90 -6.18 -11.10
CA CYS A 200 -6.82 -7.64 -11.15
C CYS A 200 -7.76 -8.28 -12.19
N THR A 201 -8.91 -7.66 -12.43
CA THR A 201 -9.96 -8.22 -13.30
C THR A 201 -9.94 -7.66 -14.73
N LEU A 202 -9.16 -6.62 -15.01
CA LEU A 202 -8.95 -6.16 -16.38
C LEU A 202 -8.24 -7.23 -17.21
N ARG A 203 -8.67 -7.43 -18.46
CA ARG A 203 -7.98 -8.35 -19.41
C ARG A 203 -6.52 -7.99 -19.58
N HIS A 204 -6.23 -6.71 -19.66
CA HIS A 204 -4.90 -6.13 -19.78
C HIS A 204 -4.75 -5.07 -18.70
N PRO A 205 -4.19 -5.40 -17.52
CA PRO A 205 -3.92 -4.39 -16.52
C PRO A 205 -3.07 -3.27 -17.12
N PRO A 206 -3.45 -2.01 -16.91
CA PRO A 206 -2.69 -0.89 -17.44
C PRO A 206 -1.31 -0.86 -16.78
N ARG A 207 -0.28 -0.52 -17.55
CA ARG A 207 1.09 -0.36 -17.07
C ARG A 207 1.30 1.06 -16.58
N GLY A 208 2.24 1.23 -15.66
CA GLY A 208 2.61 2.56 -15.18
C GLY A 208 2.27 2.80 -13.71
N ILE A 209 2.22 4.06 -13.33
CA ILE A 209 2.01 4.51 -11.96
C ILE A 209 0.61 5.10 -11.82
N TYR A 210 -0.06 4.78 -10.72
CA TYR A 210 -1.38 5.27 -10.37
C TYR A 210 -1.41 5.68 -8.91
N ASN A 211 -1.89 6.90 -8.62
CA ASN A 211 -2.18 7.33 -7.26
C ASN A 211 -3.57 6.83 -6.86
N ALA A 212 -3.65 6.25 -5.67
CA ALA A 212 -4.92 5.85 -5.07
C ALA A 212 -5.14 6.63 -3.78
N ALA A 213 -6.05 7.58 -3.82
CA ALA A 213 -6.46 8.44 -2.71
C ALA A 213 -7.98 8.68 -2.80
N ASP A 214 -8.59 9.10 -1.69
CA ASP A 214 -9.96 9.60 -1.74
C ASP A 214 -10.02 10.96 -2.47
N ARG A 215 -11.24 11.41 -2.72
CA ARG A 215 -11.47 12.64 -3.52
C ARG A 215 -11.37 13.91 -2.70
N THR A 216 -11.21 13.82 -1.39
CA THR A 216 -11.36 14.95 -0.48
C THR A 216 -10.14 15.04 0.44
N PRO A 217 -9.02 15.60 -0.03
CA PRO A 217 -7.92 15.93 0.87
C PRO A 217 -8.41 16.95 1.91
N MET A 218 -8.04 16.74 3.17
CA MET A 218 -8.44 17.59 4.29
C MET A 218 -7.22 18.11 5.03
N GLN A 219 -7.33 19.30 5.61
CA GLN A 219 -6.33 19.75 6.58
C GLN A 219 -6.47 18.97 7.89
N LEU A 220 -5.37 18.76 8.59
CA LEU A 220 -5.38 18.06 9.86
C LEU A 220 -6.30 18.70 10.90
N SER A 221 -6.37 20.04 10.91
CA SER A 221 -7.30 20.81 11.73
C SER A 221 -8.76 20.46 11.46
N GLU A 222 -9.14 20.33 10.20
CA GLU A 222 -10.51 19.97 9.81
C GLU A 222 -10.87 18.56 10.28
N ILE A 223 -9.93 17.61 10.16
CA ILE A 223 -10.12 16.22 10.63
C ILE A 223 -10.35 16.20 12.15
N TYR A 224 -9.54 16.93 12.91
CA TYR A 224 -9.71 16.98 14.37
C TYR A 224 -10.99 17.72 14.78
N ALA A 225 -11.39 18.78 14.08
CA ALA A 225 -12.67 19.45 14.32
C ALA A 225 -13.85 18.50 14.08
N TYR A 226 -13.80 17.73 12.98
CA TYR A 226 -14.80 16.71 12.67
C TYR A 226 -14.86 15.62 13.75
N LEU A 227 -13.71 15.07 14.17
CA LEU A 227 -13.65 14.06 15.23
C LEU A 227 -14.15 14.59 16.56
N SER A 228 -13.85 15.83 16.90
CA SER A 228 -14.36 16.50 18.10
C SER A 228 -15.88 16.56 18.10
N GLY A 229 -16.47 16.99 16.99
CA GLY A 229 -17.93 17.05 16.85
C GLY A 229 -18.59 15.67 16.90
N LEU A 230 -17.96 14.66 16.27
CA LEU A 230 -18.50 13.29 16.21
C LEU A 230 -18.44 12.57 17.56
N LEU A 231 -17.35 12.75 18.30
CA LEU A 231 -17.07 11.98 19.54
C LEU A 231 -17.48 12.74 20.81
N GLY A 232 -17.84 14.03 20.70
CA GLY A 232 -18.14 14.87 21.85
C GLY A 232 -16.92 15.13 22.76
N ILE A 233 -15.71 14.88 22.27
CA ILE A 233 -14.45 15.07 23.00
C ILE A 233 -13.81 16.36 22.48
N PRO A 234 -13.47 17.34 23.36
CA PRO A 234 -12.80 18.56 22.93
C PRO A 234 -11.47 18.23 22.22
N ALA A 235 -11.19 18.92 21.12
CA ALA A 235 -9.90 18.81 20.45
C ALA A 235 -8.78 19.22 21.43
N PRO A 236 -7.72 18.42 21.57
CA PRO A 236 -6.59 18.78 22.41
C PRO A 236 -5.89 20.05 21.84
N PRO A 237 -5.25 20.87 22.68
CA PRO A 237 -4.56 22.05 22.19
C PRO A 237 -3.40 21.65 21.26
N PRO A 238 -3.08 22.48 20.25
CA PRO A 238 -1.96 22.23 19.37
C PRO A 238 -0.66 22.15 20.19
N SER A 239 0.14 21.13 19.92
CA SER A 239 1.47 21.04 20.50
C SER A 239 2.41 22.04 19.85
N PRO A 240 3.32 22.66 20.62
CA PRO A 240 4.38 23.46 20.01
C PRO A 240 5.15 22.59 18.99
N PRO A 241 5.64 23.19 17.90
CA PRO A 241 6.43 22.47 16.92
C PRO A 241 7.60 21.77 17.62
N ARG A 242 7.73 20.45 17.40
CA ARG A 242 8.86 19.70 17.96
C ARG A 242 10.14 20.26 17.35
N SER A 243 10.97 20.88 18.17
CA SER A 243 12.30 21.27 17.78
C SER A 243 13.08 19.99 17.38
N GLY A 244 13.31 19.80 16.08
CA GLY A 244 14.36 18.93 15.57
C GLY A 244 14.14 17.42 15.52
N GLY A 245 12.90 16.91 15.56
CA GLY A 245 12.68 15.47 15.44
C GLY A 245 11.70 15.12 14.31
N ARG A 246 12.18 14.75 13.14
CA ARG A 246 11.35 14.16 12.09
C ARG A 246 10.82 12.81 12.58
N ARG A 247 9.49 12.65 12.70
CA ARG A 247 8.90 11.31 12.82
C ARG A 247 9.28 10.53 11.56
N GLY A 248 10.16 9.55 11.68
CA GLY A 248 10.41 8.61 10.61
C GLY A 248 11.87 8.29 10.27
N ASP A 249 12.83 8.81 10.96
CA ASP A 249 14.25 8.49 10.71
C ASP A 249 14.86 7.55 11.80
N THR A 250 14.03 6.66 12.37
CA THR A 250 14.52 5.52 13.18
C THR A 250 14.03 4.21 12.60
#